data_6a97ee52a4dbfc0e97a8a435ab70f9c3
#
_entry.id   6a97ee52a4dbfc0e97a8a435ab70f9c3
#
_cell.length_a   1.000
_cell.length_b   1.000
_cell.length_c   1.000
_cell.angle_alpha   90.00
_cell.angle_beta   90.00
_cell.angle_gamma   90.00
#
_symmetry.space_group_name_H-M   'P 1'
#
loop_
_entity.id
_entity.type
_entity.pdbx_description
1 polymer ?
#
loop_
_entity_poly.entity_id
_entity_poly.type
_entity_poly.pdbx_seq_one_letter_code
_entity_poly.pdbx_strand_id
1 'polypeptide(L)'
;MNPANSRDLVFIGINPSSATQFAARKPGGDPTTKMVLKYFPVGEDGSPLDWRSMTILNLLPLIGQHRDLPCWDSGSGRQKILDSIDITRQILRVILPKCHCVHLMWGTPNKKKFPWKNTVLKQLIPEIDLLISADHQVQAYLSKKEHPLHPGFGGLAHWRGKQPHDAYHLLQHQ
;
A
#
# COMPACT_ATOMS: atom_id res chain seq x y z
N MET A 1 8.38 17.65 -1.78
CA MET A 1 8.19 17.13 -3.14
C MET A 1 8.57 18.23 -4.11
N ASN A 2 9.32 17.89 -5.13
CA ASN A 2 9.80 18.85 -6.13
C ASN A 2 8.90 18.76 -7.37
N PRO A 3 8.13 19.81 -7.72
CA PRO A 3 7.23 19.80 -8.88
C PRO A 3 7.96 19.69 -10.23
N ALA A 4 9.26 20.02 -10.26
CA ALA A 4 10.08 19.85 -11.46
C ALA A 4 10.46 18.38 -11.72
N ASN A 5 10.31 17.48 -10.75
CA ASN A 5 10.55 16.06 -10.93
C ASN A 5 9.34 15.39 -11.61
N SER A 6 9.60 14.58 -12.63
CA SER A 6 8.54 13.89 -13.39
C SER A 6 8.06 12.59 -12.74
N ARG A 7 8.68 12.13 -11.64
CA ARG A 7 8.44 10.82 -11.05
C ARG A 7 7.31 10.84 -10.02
N ASP A 8 6.36 9.93 -10.16
CA ASP A 8 5.26 9.71 -9.23
C ASP A 8 5.40 8.35 -8.53
N LEU A 9 5.15 8.33 -7.23
CA LEU A 9 5.24 7.16 -6.37
C LEU A 9 3.87 6.81 -5.78
N VAL A 10 3.48 5.55 -5.89
CA VAL A 10 2.24 5.02 -5.29
C VAL A 10 2.58 3.96 -4.25
N PHE A 11 2.13 4.17 -3.02
CA PHE A 11 2.16 3.17 -1.96
C PHE A 11 0.84 2.39 -1.95
N ILE A 12 0.92 1.07 -1.99
CA ILE A 12 -0.26 0.19 -1.93
C ILE A 12 -0.32 -0.49 -0.56
N GLY A 13 -1.22 0.02 0.29
CA GLY A 13 -1.56 -0.54 1.58
C GLY A 13 -2.81 -1.42 1.54
N ILE A 14 -3.28 -1.90 2.71
CA ILE A 14 -4.49 -2.74 2.76
C ILE A 14 -5.73 -1.97 3.15
N ASN A 15 -5.69 -1.21 4.23
CA ASN A 15 -6.81 -0.37 4.67
C ASN A 15 -6.30 0.85 5.45
N PRO A 16 -7.04 1.98 5.44
CA PRO A 16 -6.60 3.24 6.05
C PRO A 16 -6.62 3.24 7.58
N SER A 17 -7.06 2.14 8.22
CA SER A 17 -7.12 2.04 9.68
C SER A 17 -7.92 3.19 10.30
N SER A 18 -7.29 4.09 11.05
CA SER A 18 -7.91 5.29 11.63
C SER A 18 -7.63 6.58 10.86
N ALA A 19 -7.03 6.50 9.68
CA ALA A 19 -6.72 7.66 8.86
C ALA A 19 -7.98 8.27 8.27
N THR A 20 -8.51 9.31 8.90
CA THR A 20 -9.67 10.05 8.42
C THR A 20 -9.29 11.27 7.57
N GLN A 21 -8.04 11.72 7.65
CA GLN A 21 -7.51 12.85 6.91
C GLN A 21 -6.02 12.65 6.62
N PHE A 22 -5.56 13.15 5.49
CA PHE A 22 -4.15 13.27 5.15
C PHE A 22 -3.50 14.38 6.00
N ALA A 23 -3.29 14.10 7.29
CA ALA A 23 -2.85 15.07 8.28
C ALA A 23 -1.40 14.81 8.68
N ALA A 24 -0.47 14.90 7.70
CA ALA A 24 0.97 14.80 7.98
C ALA A 24 1.46 15.87 8.96
N ARG A 25 0.75 16.98 9.07
CA ARG A 25 1.17 18.15 9.87
C ARG A 25 0.43 18.34 11.20
N LYS A 26 -0.63 17.58 11.49
CA LYS A 26 -1.35 17.72 12.77
C LYS A 26 -0.76 16.79 13.83
N PRO A 27 -0.64 17.22 15.10
CA PRO A 27 -0.41 16.33 16.22
C PRO A 27 -1.47 15.21 16.18
N GLY A 28 -1.07 13.95 16.20
CA GLY A 28 -1.99 12.81 16.09
C GLY A 28 -2.34 12.34 14.67
N GLY A 29 -1.74 12.90 13.61
CA GLY A 29 -1.92 12.42 12.23
C GLY A 29 -1.56 10.94 12.04
N ASP A 30 -2.08 10.34 10.97
CA ASP A 30 -1.95 8.90 10.70
C ASP A 30 -0.50 8.38 10.83
N PRO A 31 -0.26 7.39 11.67
CA PRO A 31 1.09 6.84 11.89
C PRO A 31 1.73 6.31 10.60
N THR A 32 0.96 5.66 9.72
CA THR A 32 1.46 5.12 8.45
C THR A 32 1.99 6.23 7.57
N THR A 33 1.20 7.30 7.39
CA THR A 33 1.62 8.47 6.60
C THR A 33 2.87 9.12 7.16
N LYS A 34 2.95 9.31 8.48
CA LYS A 34 4.14 9.86 9.14
C LYS A 34 5.37 9.02 8.88
N MET A 35 5.21 7.72 8.89
CA MET A 35 6.30 6.79 8.72
C MET A 35 6.77 6.73 7.28
N VAL A 36 5.86 6.69 6.32
CA VAL A 36 6.17 6.79 4.90
C VAL A 36 6.95 8.07 4.62
N LEU A 37 6.47 9.22 5.10
CA LEU A 37 7.15 10.50 4.90
C LEU A 37 8.51 10.61 5.60
N LYS A 38 8.74 9.89 6.69
CA LYS A 38 9.98 9.95 7.46
C LYS A 38 11.08 9.04 6.93
N TYR A 39 10.72 7.87 6.41
CA TYR A 39 11.69 6.83 6.08
C TYR A 39 11.74 6.48 4.60
N PHE A 40 10.88 7.07 3.80
CA PHE A 40 10.80 6.88 2.38
C PHE A 40 10.67 8.22 1.64
N PRO A 41 11.26 8.39 0.49
CA PRO A 41 12.24 7.56 -0.17
C PRO A 41 13.66 8.11 0.02
N VAL A 42 14.61 7.25 0.25
CA VAL A 42 16.03 7.59 0.18
C VAL A 42 16.67 6.92 -1.03
N GLY A 43 17.58 7.61 -1.69
CA GLY A 43 18.39 7.05 -2.75
C GLY A 43 19.39 6.02 -2.23
N GLU A 44 20.13 5.37 -3.11
CA GLU A 44 21.16 4.40 -2.75
C GLU A 44 22.25 5.01 -1.86
N ASP A 45 22.52 6.30 -2.01
CA ASP A 45 23.46 7.10 -1.22
C ASP A 45 22.84 7.63 0.10
N GLY A 46 21.59 7.26 0.41
CA GLY A 46 20.87 7.75 1.58
C GLY A 46 20.28 9.16 1.43
N SER A 47 20.43 9.80 0.27
CA SER A 47 19.83 11.10 -0.01
C SER A 47 18.30 10.98 -0.22
N PRO A 48 17.52 12.01 0.12
CA PRO A 48 16.11 12.04 -0.23
C PRO A 48 15.91 11.97 -1.74
N LEU A 49 15.10 11.01 -2.20
CA LEU A 49 14.68 10.99 -3.60
C LEU A 49 13.64 12.08 -3.85
N ASP A 50 13.83 12.82 -4.92
CA ASP A 50 12.89 13.84 -5.36
C ASP A 50 11.74 13.21 -6.16
N TRP A 51 10.59 13.10 -5.53
CA TRP A 51 9.34 12.69 -6.17
C TRP A 51 8.45 13.89 -6.46
N ARG A 52 7.80 13.92 -7.61
CA ARG A 52 6.78 14.91 -7.93
C ARG A 52 5.57 14.76 -7.04
N SER A 53 5.10 13.53 -6.89
CA SER A 53 3.97 13.19 -6.03
C SER A 53 4.14 11.85 -5.33
N MET A 54 3.50 11.73 -4.17
CA MET A 54 3.40 10.49 -3.41
C MET A 54 1.94 10.26 -3.07
N THR A 55 1.42 9.12 -3.51
CA THR A 55 0.03 8.70 -3.25
C THR A 55 0.02 7.46 -2.37
N ILE A 56 -0.80 7.45 -1.32
CA ILE A 56 -1.09 6.25 -0.53
C ILE A 56 -2.46 5.73 -0.95
N LEU A 57 -2.49 4.55 -1.55
CA LEU A 57 -3.70 3.85 -1.95
C LEU A 57 -3.93 2.64 -1.06
N ASN A 58 -5.10 2.52 -0.49
CA ASN A 58 -5.50 1.34 0.27
C ASN A 58 -6.40 0.45 -0.56
N LEU A 59 -6.07 -0.85 -0.65
CA LEU A 59 -6.83 -1.83 -1.44
C LEU A 59 -8.24 -2.06 -0.90
N LEU A 60 -8.46 -1.83 0.39
CA LEU A 60 -9.78 -1.78 1.00
C LEU A 60 -9.97 -0.40 1.64
N PRO A 61 -10.64 0.55 0.97
CA PRO A 61 -10.76 1.94 1.43
C PRO A 61 -11.79 2.12 2.56
N LEU A 62 -12.05 1.09 3.35
CA LEU A 62 -12.91 1.14 4.53
C LEU A 62 -12.12 1.62 5.74
N ILE A 63 -12.60 2.70 6.37
CA ILE A 63 -11.99 3.27 7.57
C ILE A 63 -12.39 2.43 8.79
N GLY A 64 -11.39 2.07 9.60
CA GLY A 64 -11.59 1.32 10.83
C GLY A 64 -10.46 0.36 11.14
N GLN A 65 -10.34 -0.04 12.39
CA GLN A 65 -9.47 -1.15 12.77
C GLN A 65 -10.09 -2.47 12.26
N HIS A 66 -9.27 -3.50 12.10
CA HIS A 66 -9.74 -4.79 11.60
C HIS A 66 -10.98 -5.36 12.33
N ARG A 67 -11.14 -5.07 13.62
CA ARG A 67 -12.29 -5.47 14.44
C ARG A 67 -13.56 -4.69 14.15
N ASP A 68 -13.43 -3.50 13.57
CA ASP A 68 -14.52 -2.57 13.30
C ASP A 68 -14.97 -2.66 11.83
N LEU A 69 -14.23 -3.42 11.01
CA LEU A 69 -14.57 -3.62 9.61
C LEU A 69 -15.76 -4.58 9.46
N PRO A 70 -16.51 -4.49 8.36
CA PRO A 70 -17.63 -5.39 8.09
C PRO A 70 -17.24 -6.86 8.26
N CYS A 71 -18.08 -7.64 8.93
CA CYS A 71 -17.85 -9.07 9.09
C CYS A 71 -17.97 -9.76 7.73
N TRP A 72 -16.90 -10.43 7.29
CA TRP A 72 -16.88 -11.16 6.03
C TRP A 72 -17.95 -12.25 5.95
N ASP A 73 -18.27 -12.88 7.07
CA ASP A 73 -19.25 -13.99 7.15
C ASP A 73 -20.69 -13.52 7.08
N SER A 74 -20.96 -12.22 7.29
CA SER A 74 -22.27 -11.66 7.05
C SER A 74 -22.47 -11.29 5.56
N GLY A 75 -23.66 -11.56 5.01
CA GLY A 75 -23.96 -11.22 3.61
C GLY A 75 -23.76 -9.74 3.30
N SER A 76 -24.22 -8.85 4.19
CA SER A 76 -24.07 -7.40 4.03
C SER A 76 -22.62 -6.94 4.19
N GLY A 77 -21.85 -7.54 5.08
CA GLY A 77 -20.43 -7.23 5.26
C GLY A 77 -19.61 -7.65 4.07
N ARG A 78 -19.86 -8.84 3.53
CA ARG A 78 -19.23 -9.32 2.30
C ARG A 78 -19.52 -8.38 1.13
N GLN A 79 -20.77 -7.97 0.95
CA GLN A 79 -21.13 -7.06 -0.15
C GLN A 79 -20.40 -5.74 -0.04
N LYS A 80 -20.32 -5.12 1.14
CA LYS A 80 -19.55 -3.88 1.33
C LYS A 80 -18.06 -4.03 0.95
N ILE A 81 -17.47 -5.17 1.24
CA ILE A 81 -16.08 -5.45 0.86
C ILE A 81 -15.96 -5.60 -0.66
N LEU A 82 -16.88 -6.30 -1.32
CA LEU A 82 -16.90 -6.45 -2.77
C LEU A 82 -17.10 -5.11 -3.48
N ASP A 83 -18.04 -4.30 -3.01
CA ASP A 83 -18.26 -2.95 -3.54
C ASP A 83 -17.01 -2.07 -3.41
N SER A 84 -16.28 -2.20 -2.29
CA SER A 84 -15.02 -1.49 -2.07
C SER A 84 -13.92 -1.96 -3.02
N ILE A 85 -13.88 -3.25 -3.37
CA ILE A 85 -12.94 -3.80 -4.37
C ILE A 85 -13.20 -3.17 -5.73
N ASP A 86 -14.46 -3.04 -6.14
CA ASP A 86 -14.81 -2.46 -7.43
C ASP A 86 -14.45 -0.97 -7.53
N ILE A 87 -14.67 -0.22 -6.45
CA ILE A 87 -14.20 1.17 -6.35
C ILE A 87 -12.67 1.22 -6.47
N THR A 88 -11.97 0.34 -5.77
CA THR A 88 -10.49 0.29 -5.81
C THR A 88 -9.99 -0.02 -7.21
N ARG A 89 -10.60 -0.94 -7.95
CA ARG A 89 -10.25 -1.23 -9.36
C ARG A 89 -10.32 0.02 -10.22
N GLN A 90 -11.39 0.81 -10.08
CA GLN A 90 -11.54 2.05 -10.85
C GLN A 90 -10.42 3.04 -10.53
N ILE A 91 -10.04 3.18 -9.27
CA ILE A 91 -8.96 4.06 -8.83
C ILE A 91 -7.60 3.57 -9.35
N LEU A 92 -7.33 2.27 -9.27
CA LEU A 92 -6.09 1.66 -9.77
C LEU A 92 -5.89 1.95 -11.25
N ARG A 93 -6.93 1.79 -12.08
CA ARG A 93 -6.92 2.07 -13.53
C ARG A 93 -6.59 3.52 -13.86
N VAL A 94 -6.88 4.46 -12.99
CA VAL A 94 -6.58 5.87 -13.19
C VAL A 94 -5.16 6.22 -12.72
N ILE A 95 -4.70 5.61 -11.63
CA ILE A 95 -3.48 6.03 -10.94
C ILE A 95 -2.25 5.25 -11.43
N LEU A 96 -2.34 3.91 -11.52
CA LEU A 96 -1.16 3.08 -11.80
C LEU A 96 -0.52 3.34 -13.15
N PRO A 97 -1.25 3.50 -14.26
CA PRO A 97 -0.64 3.77 -15.55
C PRO A 97 0.15 5.08 -15.63
N LYS A 98 0.00 5.96 -14.64
CA LYS A 98 0.65 7.27 -14.59
C LYS A 98 1.79 7.35 -13.58
N CYS A 99 1.95 6.34 -12.74
CA CYS A 99 3.04 6.32 -11.76
C CYS A 99 4.32 5.75 -12.36
N HIS A 100 5.44 5.97 -11.70
CA HIS A 100 6.75 5.45 -12.09
C HIS A 100 7.23 4.35 -11.14
N CYS A 101 6.77 4.43 -9.91
CA CYS A 101 7.13 3.47 -8.89
C CYS A 101 5.92 3.07 -8.05
N VAL A 102 5.79 1.79 -7.80
CA VAL A 102 4.79 1.19 -6.91
C VAL A 102 5.50 0.56 -5.72
N HIS A 103 5.15 1.00 -4.52
CA HIS A 103 5.67 0.43 -3.28
C HIS A 103 4.59 -0.38 -2.57
N LEU A 104 4.81 -1.70 -2.48
CA LEU A 104 3.86 -2.63 -1.86
C LEU A 104 4.06 -2.63 -0.34
N MET A 105 2.96 -2.40 0.42
CA MET A 105 3.01 -2.36 1.88
C MET A 105 1.76 -2.94 2.56
N TRP A 106 1.13 -3.94 1.98
CA TRP A 106 -0.10 -4.51 2.55
C TRP A 106 0.10 -5.43 3.76
N GLY A 107 1.32 -5.74 4.11
CA GLY A 107 1.65 -6.55 5.29
C GLY A 107 1.39 -8.04 5.13
N THR A 108 1.78 -8.82 6.12
CA THR A 108 1.63 -10.28 6.12
C THR A 108 0.16 -10.70 6.12
N PRO A 109 -0.25 -11.67 5.27
CA PRO A 109 -1.56 -12.29 5.36
C PRO A 109 -1.78 -12.97 6.72
N ASN A 110 -2.92 -12.73 7.34
CA ASN A 110 -3.31 -13.42 8.57
C ASN A 110 -4.78 -13.83 8.48
N LYS A 111 -5.02 -15.07 8.06
CA LYS A 111 -6.36 -15.62 7.82
C LYS A 111 -7.28 -15.57 9.05
N LYS A 112 -6.72 -15.68 10.26
CA LYS A 112 -7.50 -15.65 11.50
C LYS A 112 -7.98 -14.25 11.86
N LYS A 113 -7.12 -13.23 11.67
CA LYS A 113 -7.44 -11.85 12.03
C LYS A 113 -8.10 -11.06 10.88
N PHE A 114 -7.79 -11.41 9.64
CA PHE A 114 -8.22 -10.68 8.44
C PHE A 114 -8.66 -11.67 7.34
N PRO A 115 -9.79 -12.37 7.52
CA PRO A 115 -10.24 -13.37 6.55
C PRO A 115 -10.49 -12.77 5.16
N TRP A 116 -10.98 -11.54 5.10
CA TRP A 116 -11.24 -10.79 3.88
C TRP A 116 -9.96 -10.34 3.14
N LYS A 117 -8.83 -10.22 3.83
CA LYS A 117 -7.59 -9.70 3.25
C LYS A 117 -7.10 -10.54 2.07
N ASN A 118 -7.11 -11.85 2.22
CA ASN A 118 -6.70 -12.74 1.13
C ASN A 118 -7.62 -12.62 -0.08
N THR A 119 -8.93 -12.42 0.15
CA THR A 119 -9.89 -12.23 -0.95
C THR A 119 -9.62 -10.93 -1.69
N VAL A 120 -9.38 -9.84 -0.96
CA VAL A 120 -9.02 -8.55 -1.55
C VAL A 120 -7.75 -8.67 -2.38
N LEU A 121 -6.70 -9.27 -1.83
CA LEU A 121 -5.43 -9.45 -2.53
C LEU A 121 -5.60 -10.32 -3.79
N LYS A 122 -6.27 -11.47 -3.68
CA LYS A 122 -6.53 -12.36 -4.83
C LYS A 122 -7.30 -11.69 -5.96
N GLN A 123 -8.16 -10.75 -5.66
CA GLN A 123 -8.93 -10.04 -6.68
C GLN A 123 -8.21 -8.84 -7.27
N LEU A 124 -7.35 -8.17 -6.50
CA LEU A 124 -6.72 -6.92 -6.93
C LEU A 124 -5.28 -7.08 -7.41
N ILE A 125 -4.54 -8.10 -6.97
CA ILE A 125 -3.17 -8.30 -7.44
C ILE A 125 -3.11 -8.57 -8.95
N PRO A 126 -3.96 -9.42 -9.56
CA PRO A 126 -3.97 -9.57 -11.01
C PRO A 126 -4.31 -8.28 -11.77
N GLU A 127 -5.16 -7.43 -11.19
CA GLU A 127 -5.46 -6.11 -11.76
C GLU A 127 -4.26 -5.17 -11.68
N ILE A 128 -3.53 -5.20 -10.57
CA ILE A 128 -2.31 -4.40 -10.40
C ILE A 128 -1.26 -4.86 -11.40
N ASP A 129 -1.03 -6.16 -11.52
CA ASP A 129 -0.07 -6.74 -12.47
C ASP A 129 -0.38 -6.34 -13.92
N LEU A 130 -1.65 -6.37 -14.31
CA LEU A 130 -2.10 -5.98 -15.64
C LEU A 130 -1.87 -4.48 -15.94
N LEU A 131 -1.94 -3.63 -14.91
CA LEU A 131 -1.82 -2.17 -15.06
C LEU A 131 -0.37 -1.68 -14.98
N ILE A 132 0.54 -2.53 -14.52
CA ILE A 132 1.97 -2.24 -14.41
C ILE A 132 2.67 -2.69 -15.70
N SER A 133 3.37 -1.77 -16.36
CA SER A 133 4.25 -2.06 -17.50
C SER A 133 5.69 -2.34 -17.05
N ALA A 134 6.53 -2.80 -17.97
CA ALA A 134 7.95 -3.04 -17.71
C ALA A 134 8.74 -1.78 -17.27
N ASP A 135 8.20 -0.59 -17.53
CA ASP A 135 8.83 0.68 -17.14
C ASP A 135 8.55 1.08 -15.69
N HIS A 136 7.65 0.36 -15.01
CA HIS A 136 7.36 0.62 -13.60
C HIS A 136 8.36 -0.08 -12.71
N GLN A 137 8.86 0.66 -11.73
CA GLN A 137 9.62 0.08 -10.63
C GLN A 137 8.62 -0.44 -9.56
N VAL A 138 8.63 -1.74 -9.28
CA VAL A 138 7.85 -2.34 -8.20
C VAL A 138 8.77 -2.73 -7.06
N GLN A 139 8.50 -2.24 -5.86
CA GLN A 139 9.39 -2.45 -4.73
C GLN A 139 8.63 -2.67 -3.42
N ALA A 140 9.29 -3.32 -2.47
CA ALA A 140 8.78 -3.52 -1.11
C ALA A 140 9.91 -3.72 -0.11
N TYR A 141 9.64 -3.41 1.17
CA TYR A 141 10.42 -4.00 2.26
C TYR A 141 9.83 -5.37 2.58
N LEU A 142 10.64 -6.40 2.54
CA LEU A 142 10.17 -7.77 2.66
C LEU A 142 10.44 -8.35 4.05
N SER A 143 9.50 -9.16 4.54
CA SER A 143 9.71 -10.03 5.69
C SER A 143 10.58 -11.23 5.31
N LYS A 144 11.03 -12.02 6.30
CA LYS A 144 11.74 -13.29 6.05
C LYS A 144 10.93 -14.30 5.22
N LYS A 145 9.61 -14.12 5.11
CA LYS A 145 8.69 -14.95 4.32
C LYS A 145 8.25 -14.26 3.03
N GLU A 146 9.02 -13.27 2.57
CA GLU A 146 8.77 -12.51 1.33
C GLU A 146 7.40 -11.81 1.26
N HIS A 147 6.82 -11.45 2.41
CA HIS A 147 5.62 -10.62 2.42
C HIS A 147 5.98 -9.14 2.53
N PRO A 148 5.31 -8.24 1.79
CA PRO A 148 5.48 -6.81 1.92
C PRO A 148 5.24 -6.33 3.35
N LEU A 149 6.18 -5.62 3.92
CA LEU A 149 6.06 -5.13 5.30
C LEU A 149 5.24 -3.83 5.34
N HIS A 150 4.27 -3.80 6.24
CA HIS A 150 3.55 -2.56 6.55
C HIS A 150 4.40 -1.69 7.51
N PRO A 151 4.45 -0.35 7.32
CA PRO A 151 5.26 0.54 8.17
C PRO A 151 4.78 0.63 9.63
N GLY A 152 3.53 0.28 9.92
CA GLY A 152 3.02 0.11 11.28
C GLY A 152 3.39 -1.25 11.91
N PHE A 153 3.17 -1.43 13.21
CA PHE A 153 3.32 -2.70 13.91
C PHE A 153 4.70 -3.37 13.77
N GLY A 154 5.75 -2.66 14.16
CA GLY A 154 7.11 -3.22 14.16
C GLY A 154 7.80 -3.21 12.80
N GLY A 155 7.09 -2.90 11.73
CA GLY A 155 7.65 -2.73 10.39
C GLY A 155 8.69 -1.62 10.30
N LEU A 156 8.64 -0.65 11.21
CA LEU A 156 9.58 0.47 11.31
C LEU A 156 11.04 0.09 11.44
N ALA A 157 11.32 -0.88 12.30
CA ALA A 157 12.69 -1.37 12.48
C ALA A 157 13.23 -2.00 11.19
N HIS A 158 12.33 -2.44 10.30
CA HIS A 158 12.68 -3.03 9.01
C HIS A 158 12.85 -2.00 7.89
N TRP A 159 12.22 -0.83 8.00
CA TRP A 159 12.35 0.24 7.00
C TRP A 159 13.55 1.15 7.28
N ARG A 160 13.88 1.35 8.55
CA ARG A 160 14.93 2.30 8.96
C ARG A 160 16.31 1.85 8.46
N GLY A 161 16.93 2.68 7.62
CA GLY A 161 18.29 2.45 7.12
C GLY A 161 18.42 1.25 6.17
N LYS A 162 17.33 0.79 5.56
CA LYS A 162 17.32 -0.28 4.56
C LYS A 162 16.80 0.24 3.23
N GLN A 163 17.26 -0.38 2.14
CA GLN A 163 16.70 -0.17 0.82
C GLN A 163 15.55 -1.16 0.59
N PRO A 164 14.49 -0.76 -0.13
CA PRO A 164 13.47 -1.69 -0.58
C PRO A 164 14.04 -2.67 -1.61
N HIS A 165 13.45 -3.85 -1.69
CA HIS A 165 13.78 -4.87 -2.69
C HIS A 165 12.87 -4.75 -3.90
N ASP A 166 13.33 -5.23 -5.06
CA ASP A 166 12.43 -5.52 -6.18
C ASP A 166 11.38 -6.54 -5.72
N ALA A 167 10.14 -6.22 -6.00
CA ALA A 167 8.99 -6.98 -5.54
C ALA A 167 8.00 -7.33 -6.65
N TYR A 168 8.39 -7.19 -7.93
CA TYR A 168 7.50 -7.49 -9.05
C TYR A 168 7.01 -8.94 -9.04
N HIS A 169 7.86 -9.88 -8.63
CA HIS A 169 7.50 -11.28 -8.48
C HIS A 169 6.29 -11.55 -7.57
N LEU A 170 6.00 -10.64 -6.61
CA LEU A 170 4.83 -10.77 -5.72
C LEU A 170 3.50 -10.52 -6.42
N LEU A 171 3.51 -9.96 -7.61
CA LEU A 171 2.32 -9.75 -8.43
C LEU A 171 2.02 -10.95 -9.33
N GLN A 172 3.03 -11.75 -9.66
CA GLN A 172 2.95 -12.83 -10.65
C GLN A 172 2.53 -14.20 -10.06
N HIS A 173 2.67 -14.42 -8.75
CA HIS A 173 2.57 -15.74 -8.12
C HIS A 173 1.45 -15.87 -7.06
N GLN A 174 0.27 -15.26 -7.29
CA GLN A 174 -0.84 -15.39 -6.32
C GLN A 174 -2.06 -16.13 -6.86
#